data_3c587bb480299084b674fc561d216226
#
_entry.id   3c587bb480299084b674fc561d216226
#
_cell.length_a   1.000
_cell.length_b   1.000
_cell.length_c   1.000
_cell.angle_alpha   90.00
_cell.angle_beta   90.00
_cell.angle_gamma   90.00
#
_symmetry.space_group_name_H-M   'P 1'
#
loop_
_entity.id
_entity.type
_entity.pdbx_description
1 polymer ?
#
loop_
_entity_poly.entity_id
_entity_poly.type
_entity_poly.pdbx_seq_one_letter_code
_entity_poly.pdbx_strand_id
1 'polypeptide(L)'
;LLPDAILKGSAHENSSRRARMIAYLILVHRYPEQFKRLFKAIYDRRNHYLVHVDKNAGPALDGDIRAFIAPYANAEVLEGKKALWGGYSLVDAELRGMERLLRMSAKWTHFINLSGQDFPLKSQADIMTRLALNPGREFIKVLDQRRVRPDTMPRVGKYVVELKNRIVRTVISRRFLRGATPYIGNQWMIVSRGFCEFVCRNAQADRFKAFYRNTFIADEGFFQTVMMNTAAHGEIVNDDLRMIDWVPDGDIKLRPRTFVSADAAALIASPNLFARKFDQTVDGDIIGILESHLATLEVANIETPAAAPANAA
;
A
#
# COMPACT_ATOMS: atom_id res chain seq x y z
N LEU A 1 52.36 21.60 2.22
CA LEU A 1 51.23 21.53 1.25
C LEU A 1 50.99 20.07 0.90
N LEU A 2 50.08 19.41 1.56
CA LEU A 2 49.49 18.11 1.20
C LEU A 2 47.99 18.30 0.99
N PRO A 3 47.36 17.67 -0.01
CA PRO A 3 46.05 18.06 -0.50
C PRO A 3 44.90 17.41 0.21
N ASP A 4 43.80 18.18 0.30
CA ASP A 4 42.44 17.87 0.77
C ASP A 4 41.71 16.76 -0.01
N ALA A 5 42.22 15.55 -0.05
CA ALA A 5 41.59 14.45 -0.79
C ALA A 5 40.93 13.36 0.08
N ILE A 6 41.03 13.47 1.42
CA ILE A 6 40.57 12.37 2.34
C ILE A 6 39.15 12.58 2.91
N LEU A 7 38.52 13.75 2.74
CA LEU A 7 37.22 14.06 3.38
C LEU A 7 36.00 13.83 2.50
N LYS A 8 36.15 13.42 1.24
CA LYS A 8 34.98 13.16 0.34
C LYS A 8 34.47 11.71 0.31
N GLY A 9 35.26 10.76 0.84
CA GLY A 9 34.87 9.34 0.87
C GLY A 9 33.85 8.98 1.95
N SER A 10 33.86 9.66 3.10
CA SER A 10 33.03 9.30 4.25
C SER A 10 31.58 9.77 4.18
N ALA A 11 31.26 10.76 3.33
CA ALA A 11 29.91 11.28 3.17
C ALA A 11 29.02 10.37 2.29
N HIS A 12 29.61 9.66 1.31
CA HIS A 12 28.86 8.74 0.44
C HIS A 12 28.59 7.40 1.11
N GLU A 13 29.50 6.87 1.92
CA GLU A 13 29.26 5.62 2.68
C GLU A 13 28.24 5.81 3.83
N ASN A 14 28.19 6.99 4.44
CA ASN A 14 27.20 7.29 5.49
C ASN A 14 25.79 7.51 4.94
N SER A 15 25.63 7.87 3.67
CA SER A 15 24.33 7.95 2.99
C SER A 15 23.73 6.57 2.73
N SER A 16 24.53 5.52 2.50
CA SER A 16 24.07 4.16 2.23
C SER A 16 23.57 3.39 3.48
N ARG A 17 23.94 3.86 4.68
CA ARG A 17 23.54 3.27 5.98
C ARG A 17 22.34 3.93 6.65
N ARG A 18 21.70 4.94 6.05
CA ARG A 18 20.42 5.44 6.59
C ARG A 18 19.43 4.30 6.62
N ALA A 19 19.01 3.95 7.82
CA ALA A 19 18.05 2.87 8.09
C ALA A 19 16.85 3.02 7.17
N ARG A 20 16.70 2.06 6.28
CA ARG A 20 15.71 1.99 5.21
C ARG A 20 14.41 1.51 5.83
N MET A 21 13.62 2.43 6.38
CA MET A 21 12.37 2.13 7.08
C MET A 21 11.18 2.25 6.16
N ILE A 22 10.21 1.37 6.35
CA ILE A 22 8.93 1.35 5.66
C ILE A 22 7.84 1.73 6.66
N ALA A 23 6.86 2.48 6.20
CA ALA A 23 5.62 2.77 6.93
C ALA A 23 4.48 1.97 6.32
N TYR A 24 3.92 1.04 7.09
CA TYR A 24 2.79 0.20 6.67
C TYR A 24 1.47 0.72 7.21
N LEU A 25 0.45 0.77 6.35
CA LEU A 25 -0.94 0.89 6.75
C LEU A 25 -1.67 -0.40 6.38
N ILE A 26 -2.24 -1.08 7.37
CA ILE A 26 -2.95 -2.34 7.14
C ILE A 26 -4.44 -2.15 7.45
N LEU A 27 -5.28 -2.33 6.44
CA LEU A 27 -6.73 -2.21 6.55
C LEU A 27 -7.34 -3.56 6.90
N VAL A 28 -7.98 -3.67 8.06
CA VAL A 28 -8.52 -4.93 8.58
C VAL A 28 -10.04 -4.80 8.79
N HIS A 29 -10.80 -5.75 8.24
CA HIS A 29 -12.26 -5.80 8.39
C HIS A 29 -12.78 -7.21 8.73
N ARG A 30 -11.91 -8.23 8.74
CA ARG A 30 -12.22 -9.63 9.07
C ARG A 30 -10.94 -10.45 9.22
N TYR A 31 -11.08 -11.69 9.64
CA TYR A 31 -10.04 -12.71 9.74
C TYR A 31 -8.83 -12.28 10.58
N PRO A 32 -9.01 -12.13 11.91
CA PRO A 32 -7.92 -11.65 12.76
C PRO A 32 -6.70 -12.56 12.72
N GLU A 33 -6.85 -13.89 12.65
CA GLU A 33 -5.72 -14.81 12.60
C GLU A 33 -4.93 -14.68 11.29
N GLN A 34 -5.60 -14.48 10.16
CA GLN A 34 -4.92 -14.22 8.89
C GLN A 34 -4.15 -12.90 8.93
N PHE A 35 -4.73 -11.84 9.53
CA PHE A 35 -4.03 -10.58 9.75
C PHE A 35 -2.79 -10.76 10.63
N LYS A 36 -2.88 -11.53 11.74
CA LYS A 36 -1.76 -11.80 12.64
C LYS A 36 -0.61 -12.51 11.91
N ARG A 37 -0.92 -13.44 11.00
CA ARG A 37 0.07 -14.11 10.14
C ARG A 37 0.73 -13.12 9.17
N LEU A 38 -0.06 -12.29 8.46
CA LEU A 38 0.46 -11.23 7.61
C LEU A 38 1.39 -10.30 8.38
N PHE A 39 0.95 -9.81 9.54
CA PHE A 39 1.73 -8.88 10.37
C PHE A 39 3.08 -9.49 10.77
N LYS A 40 3.08 -10.74 11.24
CA LYS A 40 4.34 -11.45 11.60
C LYS A 40 5.28 -11.61 10.42
N ALA A 41 4.74 -11.93 9.24
CA ALA A 41 5.53 -12.13 8.01
C ALA A 41 6.22 -10.84 7.50
N ILE A 42 5.67 -9.66 7.82
CA ILE A 42 6.25 -8.36 7.41
C ILE A 42 6.89 -7.60 8.57
N TYR A 43 6.94 -8.18 9.78
CA TYR A 43 7.41 -7.46 10.94
C TYR A 43 8.93 -7.27 10.94
N ASP A 44 9.34 -6.03 11.13
CA ASP A 44 10.72 -5.63 11.44
C ASP A 44 10.69 -4.46 12.42
N ARG A 45 11.48 -4.53 13.51
CA ARG A 45 11.51 -3.49 14.54
C ARG A 45 11.90 -2.09 14.04
N ARG A 46 12.49 -2.00 12.86
CA ARG A 46 12.87 -0.73 12.23
C ARG A 46 11.73 -0.02 11.55
N ASN A 47 10.74 -0.77 11.07
CA ASN A 47 9.58 -0.26 10.35
C ASN A 47 8.54 0.37 11.28
N HIS A 48 7.53 1.02 10.69
CA HIS A 48 6.36 1.52 11.40
C HIS A 48 5.09 0.89 10.86
N TYR A 49 4.20 0.50 11.75
CA TYR A 49 2.96 -0.18 11.41
C TYR A 49 1.77 0.56 11.99
N LEU A 50 0.79 0.82 11.14
CA LEU A 50 -0.48 1.38 11.56
C LEU A 50 -1.60 0.47 11.07
N VAL A 51 -2.47 0.04 11.98
CA VAL A 51 -3.58 -0.84 11.66
C VAL A 51 -4.89 -0.06 11.75
N HIS A 52 -5.66 -0.02 10.68
CA HIS A 52 -7.01 0.51 10.67
C HIS A 52 -7.99 -0.65 10.73
N VAL A 53 -8.72 -0.77 11.83
CA VAL A 53 -9.82 -1.74 11.97
C VAL A 53 -11.11 -1.04 11.57
N ASP A 54 -11.82 -1.60 10.58
CA ASP A 54 -13.11 -1.05 10.16
C ASP A 54 -14.15 -1.22 11.28
N LYS A 55 -14.77 -0.11 11.70
CA LYS A 55 -15.82 -0.15 12.74
C LYS A 55 -17.03 -1.03 12.37
N ASN A 56 -17.25 -1.30 11.09
CA ASN A 56 -18.30 -2.22 10.68
C ASN A 56 -18.01 -3.68 11.04
N ALA A 57 -16.75 -4.03 11.30
CA ALA A 57 -16.33 -5.37 11.71
C ALA A 57 -16.67 -5.70 13.19
N GLY A 58 -17.08 -4.69 13.97
CA GLY A 58 -17.52 -4.86 15.35
C GLY A 58 -16.39 -4.76 16.39
N PRO A 59 -16.78 -4.63 17.69
CA PRO A 59 -15.82 -4.38 18.77
C PRO A 59 -14.93 -5.60 19.08
N ALA A 60 -15.39 -6.81 18.81
CA ALA A 60 -14.61 -8.02 19.07
C ALA A 60 -13.35 -8.07 18.23
N LEU A 61 -13.45 -7.76 16.92
CA LEU A 61 -12.28 -7.69 16.04
C LEU A 61 -11.33 -6.55 16.48
N ASP A 62 -11.86 -5.36 16.79
CA ASP A 62 -11.03 -4.23 17.23
C ASP A 62 -10.27 -4.57 18.52
N GLY A 63 -10.93 -5.20 19.51
CA GLY A 63 -10.32 -5.64 20.76
C GLY A 63 -9.20 -6.67 20.55
N ASP A 64 -9.45 -7.68 19.72
CA ASP A 64 -8.46 -8.72 19.41
C ASP A 64 -7.22 -8.15 18.71
N ILE A 65 -7.42 -7.29 17.71
CA ILE A 65 -6.31 -6.64 16.98
C ILE A 65 -5.51 -5.71 17.92
N ARG A 66 -6.17 -4.94 18.80
CA ARG A 66 -5.48 -4.08 19.77
C ARG A 66 -4.65 -4.89 20.76
N ALA A 67 -5.20 -5.97 21.28
CA ALA A 67 -4.49 -6.86 22.20
C ALA A 67 -3.25 -7.48 21.52
N PHE A 68 -3.38 -7.91 20.26
CA PHE A 68 -2.28 -8.45 19.48
C PHE A 68 -1.18 -7.42 19.20
N ILE A 69 -1.55 -6.17 18.86
CA ILE A 69 -0.60 -5.11 18.50
C ILE A 69 0.09 -4.49 19.72
N ALA A 70 -0.52 -4.51 20.90
CA ALA A 70 -0.03 -3.84 22.09
C ALA A 70 1.44 -4.09 22.48
N PRO A 71 2.02 -5.31 22.28
CA PRO A 71 3.42 -5.57 22.60
C PRO A 71 4.42 -4.94 21.63
N TYR A 72 3.99 -4.46 20.46
CA TYR A 72 4.87 -3.98 19.41
C TYR A 72 5.04 -2.46 19.48
N ALA A 73 6.16 -1.98 20.03
CA ALA A 73 6.43 -0.55 20.27
C ALA A 73 6.42 0.34 19.02
N ASN A 74 6.59 -0.25 17.83
CA ASN A 74 6.61 0.42 16.52
C ASN A 74 5.29 0.22 15.74
N ALA A 75 4.24 -0.24 16.41
CA ALA A 75 2.94 -0.48 15.81
C ALA A 75 1.81 0.18 16.64
N GLU A 76 0.81 0.71 15.95
CA GLU A 76 -0.35 1.36 16.56
C GLU A 76 -1.63 0.93 15.84
N VAL A 77 -2.76 0.96 16.58
CA VAL A 77 -4.09 0.84 15.98
C VAL A 77 -4.69 2.24 15.84
N LEU A 78 -4.92 2.66 14.59
CA LEU A 78 -5.58 3.91 14.26
C LEU A 78 -7.01 3.91 14.80
N GLU A 79 -7.47 5.04 15.29
CA GLU A 79 -8.89 5.15 15.64
C GLU A 79 -9.76 4.84 14.43
N GLY A 80 -10.49 3.73 14.53
CA GLY A 80 -11.31 3.21 13.46
C GLY A 80 -12.47 4.16 13.11
N LYS A 81 -12.75 4.31 11.83
CA LYS A 81 -14.03 4.85 11.33
C LYS A 81 -14.68 3.78 10.45
N LYS A 82 -15.97 3.92 10.21
CA LYS A 82 -16.64 3.08 9.22
C LYS A 82 -16.07 3.37 7.85
N ALA A 83 -15.63 2.34 7.15
CA ALA A 83 -15.21 2.41 5.77
C ALA A 83 -16.22 1.65 4.91
N LEU A 84 -16.81 2.33 3.93
CA LEU A 84 -17.77 1.71 3.02
C LEU A 84 -17.08 1.39 1.70
N TRP A 85 -17.21 0.16 1.25
CA TRP A 85 -16.69 -0.23 -0.05
C TRP A 85 -17.25 0.66 -1.16
N GLY A 86 -16.36 1.23 -1.96
CA GLY A 86 -16.69 2.19 -3.01
C GLY A 86 -16.95 3.62 -2.53
N GLY A 87 -16.82 3.91 -1.23
CA GLY A 87 -16.93 5.24 -0.64
C GLY A 87 -15.60 5.98 -0.53
N TYR A 88 -15.67 7.28 -0.31
CA TYR A 88 -14.49 8.09 -0.01
C TYR A 88 -13.88 7.77 1.38
N SER A 89 -14.63 7.11 2.25
CA SER A 89 -14.16 6.69 3.58
C SER A 89 -12.93 5.78 3.53
N LEU A 90 -12.71 5.03 2.44
CA LEU A 90 -11.46 4.28 2.22
C LEU A 90 -10.28 5.23 1.99
N VAL A 91 -10.43 6.22 1.12
CA VAL A 91 -9.42 7.27 0.91
C VAL A 91 -9.16 8.06 2.21
N ASP A 92 -10.20 8.40 2.98
CA ASP A 92 -10.06 9.06 4.28
C ASP A 92 -9.25 8.21 5.27
N ALA A 93 -9.46 6.90 5.29
CA ALA A 93 -8.69 5.98 6.14
C ALA A 93 -7.20 5.98 5.73
N GLU A 94 -6.90 5.96 4.44
CA GLU A 94 -5.52 6.01 3.92
C GLU A 94 -4.86 7.36 4.21
N LEU A 95 -5.52 8.48 3.96
CA LEU A 95 -5.01 9.83 4.27
C LEU A 95 -4.74 10.02 5.77
N ARG A 96 -5.66 9.57 6.64
CA ARG A 96 -5.45 9.62 8.09
C ARG A 96 -4.31 8.70 8.53
N GLY A 97 -4.19 7.54 7.89
CA GLY A 97 -3.09 6.62 8.11
C GLY A 97 -1.74 7.24 7.73
N MET A 98 -1.65 7.81 6.53
CA MET A 98 -0.45 8.53 6.07
C MET A 98 -0.07 9.67 7.03
N GLU A 99 -1.04 10.53 7.40
CA GLU A 99 -0.79 11.66 8.30
C GLU A 99 -0.33 11.19 9.70
N ARG A 100 -0.88 10.08 10.23
CA ARG A 100 -0.41 9.50 11.49
C ARG A 100 1.02 8.98 11.38
N LEU A 101 1.34 8.21 10.34
CA LEU A 101 2.68 7.69 10.08
C LEU A 101 3.72 8.80 9.87
N LEU A 102 3.34 9.90 9.21
CA LEU A 102 4.19 11.09 9.07
C LEU A 102 4.54 11.74 10.41
N ARG A 103 3.64 11.66 11.39
CA ARG A 103 3.87 12.15 12.77
C ARG A 103 4.66 11.17 13.63
N MET A 104 4.52 9.87 13.40
CA MET A 104 5.23 8.84 14.16
C MET A 104 6.74 8.92 13.94
N SER A 105 7.18 9.15 12.72
CA SER A 105 8.61 9.18 12.39
C SER A 105 8.90 9.97 11.12
N ALA A 106 10.05 10.66 11.11
CA ALA A 106 10.59 11.31 9.92
C ALA A 106 11.52 10.40 9.10
N LYS A 107 11.76 9.16 9.54
CA LYS A 107 12.86 8.33 9.01
C LYS A 107 12.48 7.34 7.93
N TRP A 108 11.19 6.98 7.79
CA TRP A 108 10.76 6.06 6.75
C TRP A 108 10.77 6.71 5.35
N THR A 109 10.99 5.91 4.33
CA THR A 109 11.15 6.36 2.94
C THR A 109 9.95 6.04 2.07
N HIS A 110 9.31 4.90 2.28
CA HIS A 110 8.17 4.43 1.51
C HIS A 110 6.99 4.10 2.43
N PHE A 111 5.81 4.39 1.94
CA PHE A 111 4.53 3.98 2.49
C PHE A 111 4.00 2.80 1.68
N ILE A 112 3.45 1.81 2.37
CA ILE A 112 2.78 0.65 1.76
C ILE A 112 1.41 0.50 2.41
N ASN A 113 0.35 0.50 1.62
CA ASN A 113 -0.96 0.08 2.10
C ASN A 113 -1.19 -1.40 1.81
N LEU A 114 -1.74 -2.13 2.77
CA LEU A 114 -2.11 -3.54 2.69
C LEU A 114 -3.53 -3.74 3.25
N SER A 115 -4.14 -4.84 2.87
CA SER A 115 -5.32 -5.38 3.53
C SER A 115 -4.94 -6.59 4.38
N GLY A 116 -5.73 -6.92 5.40
CA GLY A 116 -5.62 -8.19 6.13
C GLY A 116 -5.82 -9.45 5.26
N GLN A 117 -6.15 -9.27 3.96
CA GLN A 117 -6.27 -10.35 2.97
C GLN A 117 -5.12 -10.37 1.94
N ASP A 118 -4.08 -9.58 2.15
CA ASP A 118 -2.84 -9.63 1.38
C ASP A 118 -1.83 -10.55 2.05
N PHE A 119 -0.80 -10.99 1.33
CA PHE A 119 0.33 -11.71 1.91
C PHE A 119 1.62 -11.41 1.15
N PRO A 120 2.80 -11.34 1.83
CA PRO A 120 4.06 -11.10 1.15
C PRO A 120 4.52 -12.34 0.37
N LEU A 121 5.16 -12.11 -0.78
CA LEU A 121 5.79 -13.13 -1.62
C LEU A 121 7.32 -13.09 -1.52
N LYS A 122 7.86 -12.12 -0.81
CA LYS A 122 9.29 -11.94 -0.57
C LYS A 122 9.52 -11.72 0.92
N SER A 123 10.71 -12.06 1.41
CA SER A 123 11.07 -11.80 2.80
C SER A 123 11.02 -10.30 3.11
N GLN A 124 10.81 -9.94 4.37
CA GLN A 124 10.81 -8.53 4.77
C GLN A 124 12.15 -7.85 4.47
N ALA A 125 13.25 -8.58 4.57
CA ALA A 125 14.58 -8.10 4.21
C ALA A 125 14.71 -7.76 2.71
N ASP A 126 14.16 -8.63 1.84
CA ASP A 126 14.16 -8.40 0.39
C ASP A 126 13.26 -7.23 -0.01
N ILE A 127 12.08 -7.10 0.61
CA ILE A 127 11.20 -5.95 0.41
C ILE A 127 11.93 -4.65 0.77
N MET A 128 12.56 -4.59 1.94
CA MET A 128 13.33 -3.42 2.37
C MET A 128 14.49 -3.12 1.43
N THR A 129 15.21 -4.13 1.00
CA THR A 129 16.34 -4.00 0.07
C THR A 129 15.86 -3.47 -1.29
N ARG A 130 14.80 -4.04 -1.86
CA ARG A 130 14.26 -3.60 -3.14
C ARG A 130 13.83 -2.14 -3.11
N LEU A 131 13.13 -1.71 -2.08
CA LEU A 131 12.69 -0.31 -1.97
C LEU A 131 13.85 0.64 -1.71
N ALA A 132 14.84 0.19 -1.02
CA ALA A 132 16.04 0.95 -0.77
C ALA A 132 16.91 1.19 -2.00
N LEU A 133 16.90 0.28 -2.95
CA LEU A 133 17.54 0.43 -4.27
C LEU A 133 16.73 1.33 -5.22
N ASN A 134 15.53 1.71 -4.83
CA ASN A 134 14.60 2.51 -5.62
C ASN A 134 14.12 3.76 -4.83
N PRO A 135 15.02 4.61 -4.33
CA PRO A 135 14.64 5.76 -3.52
C PRO A 135 13.79 6.75 -4.33
N GLY A 136 12.67 7.17 -3.74
CA GLY A 136 11.79 8.16 -4.37
C GLY A 136 10.98 7.66 -5.56
N ARG A 137 10.97 6.36 -5.86
CA ARG A 137 10.07 5.78 -6.86
C ARG A 137 8.68 5.57 -6.29
N GLU A 138 7.70 5.78 -7.15
CA GLU A 138 6.28 5.61 -6.87
C GLU A 138 5.77 4.37 -7.61
N PHE A 139 5.50 3.29 -6.88
CA PHE A 139 4.95 2.05 -7.44
C PHE A 139 3.44 2.07 -7.29
N ILE A 140 2.76 2.46 -8.36
CA ILE A 140 1.32 2.61 -8.39
C ILE A 140 0.80 2.38 -9.81
N LYS A 141 -0.28 1.59 -9.94
CA LYS A 141 -0.92 1.38 -11.24
C LYS A 141 -1.66 2.63 -11.66
N VAL A 142 -1.32 3.21 -12.81
CA VAL A 142 -1.95 4.42 -13.33
C VAL A 142 -2.35 4.24 -14.80
N LEU A 143 -3.61 4.50 -15.10
CA LEU A 143 -4.19 4.42 -16.44
C LEU A 143 -5.01 5.69 -16.69
N ASP A 144 -4.87 6.32 -17.86
CA ASP A 144 -5.79 7.38 -18.26
C ASP A 144 -7.22 6.81 -18.36
N GLN A 145 -8.10 7.25 -17.44
CA GLN A 145 -9.43 6.67 -17.30
C GLN A 145 -10.29 6.89 -18.55
N ARG A 146 -10.12 8.02 -19.22
CA ARG A 146 -10.91 8.33 -20.42
C ARG A 146 -10.51 7.44 -21.59
N ARG A 147 -9.23 7.14 -21.72
CA ARG A 147 -8.65 6.40 -22.85
C ARG A 147 -8.72 4.89 -22.68
N VAL A 148 -8.38 4.42 -21.48
CA VAL A 148 -8.18 2.98 -21.22
C VAL A 148 -9.40 2.34 -20.57
N ARG A 149 -10.13 3.09 -19.75
CA ARG A 149 -11.30 2.59 -18.99
C ARG A 149 -12.51 3.54 -19.11
N PRO A 150 -12.97 3.86 -20.35
CA PRO A 150 -14.13 4.73 -20.56
C PRO A 150 -15.40 4.21 -19.91
N ASP A 151 -15.54 2.90 -19.74
CA ASP A 151 -16.62 2.22 -19.02
C ASP A 151 -16.74 2.67 -17.56
N THR A 152 -15.64 3.10 -16.94
CA THR A 152 -15.61 3.56 -15.55
C THR A 152 -15.85 5.08 -15.40
N MET A 153 -15.95 5.84 -16.48
CA MET A 153 -16.17 7.29 -16.43
C MET A 153 -17.41 7.72 -15.63
N PRO A 154 -18.52 6.94 -15.56
CA PRO A 154 -19.63 7.27 -14.68
C PRO A 154 -19.25 7.38 -13.19
N ARG A 155 -18.15 6.77 -12.73
CA ARG A 155 -17.65 6.88 -11.34
C ARG A 155 -17.32 8.34 -10.97
N VAL A 156 -16.69 9.08 -11.88
CA VAL A 156 -16.29 10.50 -11.73
C VAL A 156 -17.31 11.48 -12.33
N GLY A 157 -18.13 11.01 -13.27
CA GLY A 157 -19.11 11.83 -14.00
C GLY A 157 -20.48 11.99 -13.30
N LYS A 158 -20.72 11.26 -12.22
CA LYS A 158 -21.96 11.36 -11.44
C LYS A 158 -21.67 11.62 -9.96
N TYR A 159 -22.60 12.32 -9.31
CA TYR A 159 -22.50 12.51 -7.86
C TYR A 159 -22.85 11.23 -7.13
N VAL A 160 -22.05 10.94 -6.10
CA VAL A 160 -22.28 9.88 -5.13
C VAL A 160 -22.30 10.48 -3.74
N VAL A 161 -23.23 10.04 -2.91
CA VAL A 161 -23.34 10.49 -1.52
C VAL A 161 -23.07 9.28 -0.61
N GLU A 162 -22.04 9.39 0.19
CA GLU A 162 -21.74 8.42 1.23
C GLU A 162 -22.50 8.77 2.50
N LEU A 163 -23.46 7.94 2.86
CA LEU A 163 -24.21 8.02 4.10
C LEU A 163 -23.59 7.07 5.13
N LYS A 164 -24.03 7.18 6.40
CA LYS A 164 -23.48 6.43 7.54
C LYS A 164 -23.29 4.92 7.28
N ASN A 165 -24.22 4.28 6.54
CA ASN A 165 -24.22 2.82 6.32
C ASN A 165 -24.44 2.42 4.85
N ARG A 166 -24.49 3.34 3.91
CA ARG A 166 -24.72 3.06 2.49
C ARG A 166 -24.17 4.14 1.57
N ILE A 167 -23.92 3.76 0.35
CA ILE A 167 -23.57 4.67 -0.74
C ILE A 167 -24.79 4.85 -1.64
N VAL A 168 -25.17 6.10 -1.86
CA VAL A 168 -26.25 6.47 -2.77
C VAL A 168 -25.64 6.99 -4.06
N ARG A 169 -25.83 6.25 -5.15
CA ARG A 169 -25.45 6.66 -6.50
C ARG A 169 -26.59 7.51 -7.07
N THR A 170 -26.32 8.78 -7.32
CA THR A 170 -27.34 9.70 -7.89
C THR A 170 -27.32 9.68 -9.40
N VAL A 171 -28.39 10.21 -10.02
CA VAL A 171 -28.45 10.46 -11.46
C VAL A 171 -27.82 11.81 -11.85
N ILE A 172 -27.46 12.63 -10.89
CA ILE A 172 -26.94 13.98 -11.10
C ILE A 172 -25.55 13.90 -11.72
N SER A 173 -25.43 14.43 -12.93
CA SER A 173 -24.16 14.50 -13.66
C SER A 173 -23.31 15.67 -13.18
N ARG A 174 -22.00 15.51 -13.25
CA ARG A 174 -21.01 16.56 -12.98
C ARG A 174 -19.85 16.51 -13.96
N ARG A 175 -19.23 17.66 -14.17
CA ARG A 175 -17.98 17.74 -14.95
C ARG A 175 -16.80 17.41 -14.07
N PHE A 176 -15.80 16.75 -14.65
CA PHE A 176 -14.52 16.55 -13.98
C PHE A 176 -13.78 17.86 -13.75
N LEU A 177 -12.81 17.87 -12.86
CA LEU A 177 -12.01 19.06 -12.51
C LEU A 177 -11.40 19.69 -13.77
N ARG A 178 -11.59 21.01 -13.93
CA ARG A 178 -11.02 21.78 -15.04
C ARG A 178 -9.49 21.73 -14.97
N GLY A 179 -8.84 21.48 -16.12
CA GLY A 179 -7.40 21.43 -16.23
C GLY A 179 -6.78 20.15 -15.61
N ALA A 180 -7.59 19.12 -15.37
CA ALA A 180 -7.11 17.85 -14.87
C ALA A 180 -7.63 16.67 -15.71
N THR A 181 -6.85 15.59 -15.77
CA THR A 181 -7.22 14.33 -16.37
C THR A 181 -7.53 13.31 -15.26
N PRO A 182 -8.66 12.56 -15.33
CA PRO A 182 -8.93 11.49 -14.39
C PRO A 182 -8.05 10.28 -14.70
N TYR A 183 -7.39 9.75 -13.68
CA TYR A 183 -6.63 8.50 -13.74
C TYR A 183 -7.26 7.46 -12.84
N ILE A 184 -7.06 6.19 -13.18
CA ILE A 184 -7.57 5.04 -12.45
C ILE A 184 -6.48 3.97 -12.34
N GLY A 185 -6.58 3.13 -11.32
CA GLY A 185 -5.70 1.98 -11.10
C GLY A 185 -6.26 1.08 -10.01
N ASN A 186 -5.40 0.49 -9.23
CA ASN A 186 -5.78 -0.26 -8.04
C ASN A 186 -5.75 0.65 -6.80
N GLN A 187 -6.42 0.25 -5.73
CA GLN A 187 -6.29 0.88 -4.42
C GLN A 187 -4.85 0.81 -3.88
N TRP A 188 -4.10 -0.22 -4.28
CA TRP A 188 -2.81 -0.58 -3.70
C TRP A 188 -1.67 0.22 -4.30
N MET A 189 -0.74 0.63 -3.44
CA MET A 189 0.41 1.43 -3.84
C MET A 189 1.58 1.27 -2.87
N ILE A 190 2.78 1.54 -3.38
CA ILE A 190 3.99 1.74 -2.61
C ILE A 190 4.54 3.09 -3.04
N VAL A 191 4.39 4.10 -2.19
CA VAL A 191 4.68 5.48 -2.56
C VAL A 191 5.68 6.13 -1.61
N SER A 192 6.37 7.15 -2.10
CA SER A 192 7.37 7.86 -1.32
C SER A 192 6.75 8.63 -0.15
N ARG A 193 7.56 8.89 0.87
CA ARG A 193 7.21 9.81 1.96
C ARG A 193 6.82 11.19 1.42
N GLY A 194 7.56 11.70 0.43
CA GLY A 194 7.30 13.02 -0.17
C GLY A 194 5.90 13.11 -0.78
N PHE A 195 5.45 12.06 -1.49
CA PHE A 195 4.08 12.02 -1.98
C PHE A 195 3.05 11.98 -0.84
N CYS A 196 3.29 11.23 0.23
CA CYS A 196 2.41 11.22 1.40
C CYS A 196 2.30 12.61 2.05
N GLU A 197 3.41 13.32 2.22
CA GLU A 197 3.43 14.68 2.74
C GLU A 197 2.63 15.64 1.85
N PHE A 198 2.83 15.54 0.54
CA PHE A 198 2.11 16.36 -0.42
C PHE A 198 0.60 16.10 -0.38
N VAL A 199 0.18 14.84 -0.53
CA VAL A 199 -1.25 14.53 -0.61
C VAL A 199 -1.99 14.82 0.70
N CYS A 200 -1.32 14.72 1.84
CA CYS A 200 -1.93 15.04 3.13
C CYS A 200 -2.03 16.55 3.39
N ARG A 201 -0.98 17.34 3.06
CA ARG A 201 -0.77 18.69 3.60
C ARG A 201 -0.77 19.82 2.57
N ASN A 202 -0.62 19.51 1.27
CA ASN A 202 -0.54 20.56 0.25
C ASN A 202 -1.93 20.98 -0.23
N ALA A 203 -2.18 22.29 -0.28
CA ALA A 203 -3.45 22.87 -0.74
C ALA A 203 -3.82 22.49 -2.18
N GLN A 204 -2.84 22.16 -3.04
CA GLN A 204 -3.14 21.66 -4.39
C GLN A 204 -3.89 20.32 -4.37
N ALA A 205 -3.68 19.48 -3.35
CA ALA A 205 -4.41 18.23 -3.20
C ALA A 205 -5.86 18.43 -2.75
N ASP A 206 -6.20 19.56 -2.12
CA ASP A 206 -7.52 19.77 -1.50
C ASP A 206 -8.65 19.83 -2.52
N ARG A 207 -8.41 20.36 -3.73
CA ARG A 207 -9.41 20.35 -4.80
C ARG A 207 -9.77 18.93 -5.24
N PHE A 208 -8.81 18.02 -5.24
CA PHE A 208 -9.03 16.60 -5.55
C PHE A 208 -9.76 15.90 -4.40
N LYS A 209 -9.36 16.15 -3.14
CA LYS A 209 -10.07 15.63 -1.97
C LYS A 209 -11.54 16.06 -1.98
N ALA A 210 -11.82 17.34 -2.23
CA ALA A 210 -13.18 17.87 -2.32
C ALA A 210 -13.99 17.20 -3.44
N PHE A 211 -13.40 16.99 -4.60
CA PHE A 211 -14.07 16.34 -5.73
C PHE A 211 -14.35 14.86 -5.44
N TYR A 212 -13.35 14.12 -4.97
CA TYR A 212 -13.44 12.67 -4.78
C TYR A 212 -14.33 12.23 -3.61
N ARG A 213 -14.66 13.13 -2.67
CA ARG A 213 -15.68 12.88 -1.62
C ARG A 213 -17.03 12.44 -2.17
N ASN A 214 -17.34 12.81 -3.40
CA ASN A 214 -18.58 12.45 -4.06
C ASN A 214 -18.35 11.54 -5.29
N THR A 215 -17.28 10.74 -5.28
CA THR A 215 -16.89 9.82 -6.35
C THR A 215 -17.13 8.38 -5.90
N PHE A 216 -17.66 7.55 -6.80
CA PHE A 216 -17.79 6.11 -6.55
C PHE A 216 -16.48 5.38 -6.78
N ILE A 217 -16.10 4.49 -5.86
CA ILE A 217 -14.82 3.76 -5.88
C ILE A 217 -13.67 4.78 -5.99
N ALA A 218 -13.66 5.72 -5.03
CA ALA A 218 -12.70 6.83 -4.99
C ALA A 218 -11.26 6.36 -4.78
N ASP A 219 -11.06 5.28 -4.07
CA ASP A 219 -9.79 4.63 -3.72
C ASP A 219 -9.00 4.12 -4.93
N GLU A 220 -9.69 3.79 -6.04
CA GLU A 220 -9.05 3.36 -7.28
C GLU A 220 -8.67 4.51 -8.22
N GLY A 221 -8.90 5.77 -7.85
CA GLY A 221 -8.65 6.90 -8.73
C GLY A 221 -8.08 8.15 -8.08
N PHE A 222 -8.27 8.34 -6.78
CA PHE A 222 -7.86 9.56 -6.09
C PHE A 222 -6.35 9.76 -6.12
N PHE A 223 -5.57 8.81 -5.63
CA PHE A 223 -4.12 8.92 -5.53
C PHE A 223 -3.46 8.98 -6.90
N GLN A 224 -3.94 8.16 -7.85
CA GLN A 224 -3.51 8.18 -9.25
C GLN A 224 -3.74 9.54 -9.90
N THR A 225 -4.93 10.11 -9.68
CA THR A 225 -5.29 11.41 -10.26
C THR A 225 -4.50 12.55 -9.64
N VAL A 226 -4.30 12.56 -8.33
CA VAL A 226 -3.44 13.56 -7.67
C VAL A 226 -2.04 13.47 -8.22
N MET A 227 -1.44 12.29 -8.22
CA MET A 227 -0.06 12.06 -8.65
C MET A 227 0.17 12.54 -10.09
N MET A 228 -0.68 12.13 -11.02
CA MET A 228 -0.54 12.42 -12.44
C MET A 228 -0.89 13.86 -12.86
N ASN A 229 -1.57 14.63 -12.00
CA ASN A 229 -1.92 16.02 -12.26
C ASN A 229 -1.11 17.03 -11.43
N THR A 230 -0.09 16.55 -10.72
CA THR A 230 0.83 17.39 -9.93
C THR A 230 2.26 16.98 -10.19
N ALA A 231 3.22 17.84 -9.86
CA ALA A 231 4.64 17.57 -10.03
C ALA A 231 5.33 17.09 -8.73
N ALA A 232 4.56 16.77 -7.69
CA ALA A 232 5.09 16.48 -6.35
C ALA A 232 5.28 14.97 -6.10
N HIS A 233 5.92 14.29 -7.03
CA HIS A 233 6.21 12.86 -6.93
C HIS A 233 7.58 12.54 -7.54
N GLY A 234 8.10 11.37 -7.21
CA GLY A 234 9.29 10.82 -7.82
C GLY A 234 9.02 10.17 -9.19
N GLU A 235 9.90 9.28 -9.60
CA GLU A 235 9.73 8.48 -10.82
C GLU A 235 8.57 7.50 -10.65
N ILE A 236 7.55 7.59 -11.51
CA ILE A 236 6.39 6.69 -11.47
C ILE A 236 6.74 5.38 -12.19
N VAL A 237 6.63 4.29 -11.46
CA VAL A 237 6.63 2.93 -12.00
C VAL A 237 5.16 2.48 -12.08
N ASN A 238 4.65 2.28 -13.31
CA ASN A 238 3.25 1.89 -13.54
C ASN A 238 3.00 0.42 -13.16
N ASP A 239 3.36 0.05 -11.95
CA ASP A 239 3.22 -1.27 -11.35
C ASP A 239 3.08 -1.09 -9.83
N ASP A 240 2.12 -1.76 -9.21
CA ASP A 240 1.90 -1.71 -7.75
C ASP A 240 2.64 -2.83 -6.99
N LEU A 241 3.45 -3.62 -7.71
CA LEU A 241 4.22 -4.76 -7.22
C LEU A 241 3.36 -5.80 -6.49
N ARG A 242 2.10 -5.98 -6.94
CA ARG A 242 1.17 -6.99 -6.41
C ARG A 242 0.70 -7.95 -7.47
N MET A 243 0.72 -9.23 -7.14
CA MET A 243 0.06 -10.26 -7.92
C MET A 243 -1.42 -10.30 -7.56
N ILE A 244 -2.26 -9.87 -8.49
CA ILE A 244 -3.73 -9.89 -8.35
C ILE A 244 -4.29 -10.58 -9.60
N ASP A 245 -5.06 -11.64 -9.41
CA ASP A 245 -5.78 -12.30 -10.47
C ASP A 245 -7.21 -11.76 -10.52
N TRP A 246 -7.51 -10.96 -11.55
CA TRP A 246 -8.79 -10.30 -11.72
C TRP A 246 -9.74 -11.17 -12.52
N VAL A 247 -10.85 -11.55 -11.91
CA VAL A 247 -11.89 -12.35 -12.55
C VAL A 247 -13.21 -11.57 -12.64
N PRO A 248 -14.06 -11.86 -13.65
CA PRO A 248 -15.38 -11.23 -13.78
C PRO A 248 -16.23 -11.43 -12.51
N ASP A 249 -16.97 -10.39 -12.14
CA ASP A 249 -17.96 -10.38 -11.05
C ASP A 249 -19.25 -9.75 -11.59
N GLY A 250 -20.03 -10.56 -12.28
CA GLY A 250 -21.16 -10.10 -13.11
C GLY A 250 -20.70 -9.36 -14.37
N ASP A 251 -21.60 -8.61 -15.00
CA ASP A 251 -21.40 -8.07 -16.37
C ASP A 251 -20.41 -6.88 -16.43
N ILE A 252 -20.13 -6.20 -15.33
CA ILE A 252 -19.42 -4.89 -15.35
C ILE A 252 -18.30 -4.80 -14.34
N LYS A 253 -18.09 -5.80 -13.48
CA LYS A 253 -17.12 -5.73 -12.40
C LYS A 253 -16.06 -6.78 -12.55
N LEU A 254 -14.87 -6.44 -12.06
CA LEU A 254 -13.82 -7.40 -11.76
C LEU A 254 -13.68 -7.49 -10.24
N ARG A 255 -13.37 -8.67 -9.76
CA ARG A 255 -12.95 -8.91 -8.37
C ARG A 255 -11.65 -9.69 -8.32
N PRO A 256 -10.83 -9.50 -7.30
CA PRO A 256 -9.68 -10.38 -7.09
C PRO A 256 -10.17 -11.81 -6.82
N ARG A 257 -9.61 -12.78 -7.55
CA ARG A 257 -9.78 -14.20 -7.23
C ARG A 257 -9.09 -14.52 -5.90
N THR A 258 -9.65 -15.42 -5.13
CA THR A 258 -8.98 -15.96 -3.95
C THR A 258 -7.96 -17.00 -4.41
N PHE A 259 -6.69 -16.82 -4.01
CA PHE A 259 -5.63 -17.79 -4.25
C PHE A 259 -5.80 -19.00 -3.33
N VAL A 260 -5.46 -20.17 -3.86
CA VAL A 260 -5.52 -21.47 -3.17
C VAL A 260 -4.17 -22.19 -3.25
N SER A 261 -4.02 -23.30 -2.55
CA SER A 261 -2.76 -24.06 -2.47
C SER A 261 -2.20 -24.48 -3.83
N ALA A 262 -3.08 -24.72 -4.81
CA ALA A 262 -2.68 -25.00 -6.19
C ALA A 262 -1.96 -23.82 -6.88
N ASP A 263 -2.13 -22.60 -6.40
CA ASP A 263 -1.48 -21.40 -6.96
C ASP A 263 -0.07 -21.17 -6.37
N ALA A 264 0.34 -21.96 -5.37
CA ALA A 264 1.57 -21.70 -4.59
C ALA A 264 2.82 -21.58 -5.46
N ALA A 265 2.99 -22.45 -6.45
CA ALA A 265 4.16 -22.41 -7.33
C ALA A 265 4.24 -21.09 -8.13
N ALA A 266 3.11 -20.60 -8.65
CA ALA A 266 3.04 -19.36 -9.39
C ALA A 266 3.28 -18.14 -8.48
N LEU A 267 2.76 -18.16 -7.25
CA LEU A 267 2.96 -17.12 -6.25
C LEU A 267 4.43 -17.01 -5.84
N ILE A 268 5.07 -18.14 -5.56
CA ILE A 268 6.49 -18.23 -5.18
C ILE A 268 7.40 -17.71 -6.32
N ALA A 269 7.10 -18.11 -7.55
CA ALA A 269 7.87 -17.67 -8.74
C ALA A 269 7.61 -16.19 -9.13
N SER A 270 6.58 -15.55 -8.57
CA SER A 270 6.22 -14.18 -8.93
C SER A 270 7.32 -13.19 -8.55
N PRO A 271 7.64 -12.19 -9.42
CA PRO A 271 8.54 -11.10 -9.10
C PRO A 271 7.93 -10.04 -8.17
N ASN A 272 6.64 -10.13 -7.91
CA ASN A 272 5.91 -9.17 -7.06
C ASN A 272 6.30 -9.29 -5.59
N LEU A 273 6.09 -8.22 -4.84
CA LEU A 273 6.36 -8.20 -3.40
C LEU A 273 5.23 -8.79 -2.57
N PHE A 274 4.00 -8.61 -3.03
CA PHE A 274 2.79 -9.06 -2.34
C PHE A 274 1.84 -9.75 -3.30
N ALA A 275 0.87 -10.49 -2.76
CA ALA A 275 -0.25 -11.03 -3.52
C ALA A 275 -1.59 -10.75 -2.82
N ARG A 276 -2.63 -10.76 -3.62
CA ARG A 276 -4.02 -10.57 -3.21
C ARG A 276 -4.95 -11.36 -4.14
N LYS A 277 -5.91 -12.11 -3.64
CA LYS A 277 -6.45 -12.04 -2.29
C LYS A 277 -6.38 -13.44 -1.66
N PHE A 278 -6.17 -13.46 -0.37
CA PHE A 278 -6.23 -14.68 0.43
C PHE A 278 -7.48 -14.66 1.32
N ASP A 279 -8.05 -15.84 1.56
CA ASP A 279 -9.21 -16.03 2.41
C ASP A 279 -9.10 -17.39 3.10
N GLN A 280 -8.78 -17.38 4.38
CA GLN A 280 -8.53 -18.60 5.17
C GLN A 280 -9.75 -19.51 5.27
N THR A 281 -10.95 -19.01 4.96
CA THR A 281 -12.18 -19.83 4.95
C THR A 281 -12.35 -20.59 3.63
N VAL A 282 -11.62 -20.18 2.57
CA VAL A 282 -11.59 -20.85 1.26
C VAL A 282 -10.45 -21.85 1.21
N ASP A 283 -9.23 -21.40 1.58
CA ASP A 283 -8.04 -22.24 1.67
C ASP A 283 -7.11 -21.64 2.74
N GLY A 284 -7.00 -22.32 3.88
CA GLY A 284 -6.12 -21.93 4.98
C GLY A 284 -4.67 -22.36 4.80
N ASP A 285 -4.41 -23.34 3.95
CA ASP A 285 -3.09 -23.98 3.82
C ASP A 285 -2.14 -23.15 2.97
N ILE A 286 -2.67 -22.41 1.97
CA ILE A 286 -1.85 -21.59 1.07
C ILE A 286 -0.93 -20.63 1.82
N ILE A 287 -1.42 -19.99 2.88
CA ILE A 287 -0.61 -19.08 3.68
C ILE A 287 0.51 -19.85 4.40
N GLY A 288 0.25 -21.07 4.89
CA GLY A 288 1.27 -21.95 5.50
C GLY A 288 2.38 -22.33 4.52
N ILE A 289 2.04 -22.62 3.28
CA ILE A 289 3.01 -22.89 2.21
C ILE A 289 3.89 -21.65 1.95
N LEU A 290 3.28 -20.46 1.87
CA LEU A 290 4.02 -19.21 1.67
C LEU A 290 4.90 -18.86 2.87
N GLU A 291 4.43 -19.04 4.11
CA GLU A 291 5.25 -18.85 5.31
C GLU A 291 6.48 -19.78 5.32
N SER A 292 6.29 -21.06 4.97
CA SER A 292 7.40 -22.02 4.86
C SER A 292 8.43 -21.59 3.82
N HIS A 293 7.96 -21.08 2.67
CA HIS A 293 8.84 -20.54 1.64
C HIS A 293 9.61 -19.29 2.14
N LEU A 294 8.94 -18.34 2.79
CA LEU A 294 9.60 -17.14 3.32
C LEU A 294 10.66 -17.49 4.36
N ALA A 295 10.42 -18.48 5.21
CA ALA A 295 11.40 -18.96 6.18
C ALA A 295 12.67 -19.51 5.50
N THR A 296 12.55 -20.22 4.37
CA THR A 296 13.75 -20.68 3.62
C THR A 296 14.56 -19.53 3.04
N LEU A 297 13.92 -18.43 2.62
CA LEU A 297 14.62 -17.23 2.13
C LEU A 297 15.37 -16.51 3.24
N GLU A 298 14.83 -16.47 4.46
CA GLU A 298 15.49 -15.85 5.61
C GLU A 298 16.75 -16.61 6.02
N VAL A 299 16.73 -17.93 6.03
CA VAL A 299 17.89 -18.78 6.31
C VAL A 299 18.98 -18.55 5.24
N ALA A 300 18.63 -18.57 3.96
CA ALA A 300 19.57 -18.33 2.87
C ALA A 300 20.24 -16.93 2.96
N ASN A 301 19.51 -15.92 3.39
CA ASN A 301 20.05 -14.55 3.58
C ASN A 301 21.01 -14.45 4.78
N ILE A 302 20.90 -15.33 5.76
CA ILE A 302 21.84 -15.42 6.90
C ILE A 302 23.14 -16.14 6.49
N GLU A 303 23.03 -17.18 5.69
CA GLU A 303 24.16 -18.01 5.24
C GLU A 303 25.00 -17.35 4.13
N THR A 304 24.42 -16.42 3.38
CA THR A 304 25.12 -15.66 2.33
C THR A 304 25.19 -14.19 2.70
N PRO A 305 26.17 -13.77 3.55
CA PRO A 305 26.36 -12.34 3.77
C PRO A 305 26.72 -11.67 2.45
N ALA A 306 26.07 -10.55 2.17
CA ALA A 306 26.29 -9.79 0.94
C ALA A 306 27.77 -9.68 0.62
N ALA A 307 28.19 -10.19 -0.53
CA ALA A 307 29.58 -10.13 -0.98
C ALA A 307 30.07 -8.68 -0.87
N ALA A 308 31.17 -8.48 -0.16
CA ALA A 308 31.83 -7.20 -0.10
C ALA A 308 32.16 -6.76 -1.55
N PRO A 309 32.00 -5.50 -1.90
CA PRO A 309 32.37 -5.02 -3.22
C PRO A 309 33.84 -5.37 -3.48
N ALA A 310 34.10 -6.10 -4.56
CA ALA A 310 35.45 -6.40 -4.99
C ALA A 310 36.20 -5.08 -5.17
N ASN A 311 37.26 -4.89 -4.39
CA ASN A 311 38.21 -3.81 -4.57
C ASN A 311 38.81 -4.01 -5.97
N ALA A 312 38.41 -3.14 -6.90
CA ALA A 312 39.13 -2.98 -8.15
C ALA A 312 40.49 -2.32 -7.81
N ALA A 313 41.55 -3.07 -8.07
CA ALA A 313 42.92 -2.61 -8.00
C ALA A 313 43.22 -1.60 -9.11
#